data_123a6af9facb985e024ad19c6c357320
#
_entry.id   123a6af9facb985e024ad19c6c357320
#
_cell.length_a   1.000
_cell.length_b   1.000
_cell.length_c   1.000
_cell.angle_alpha   90.00
_cell.angle_beta   90.00
_cell.angle_gamma   90.00
#
_symmetry.space_group_name_H-M   'P 1'
#
loop_
_entity.id
_entity.type
_entity.pdbx_description
1 polymer ?
#
loop_
_entity_poly.entity_id
_entity_poly.type
_entity_poly.pdbx_seq_one_letter_code
_entity_poly.pdbx_strand_id
1 'polypeptide(L)'
;PAGDVLLLFVIAGLVLFFTRNWGDGAILAAAVVFLLQPVEWYHCIAGLLNPAHRLPDLGVGEMYARVAEYTKAGNFGDFILGNVTLGQKASLLWAVNAGRFVQTAGLFLLGFYIGRKQLFVATEKNLRFWVKTLIVSAIAFAPLYTLRELVMDNGAVVGQTAGTALDMWQKLAFTLVLVASFILLYQRRKFSAAVAGLRFYGRMSLTNYLSQSVIGAFVYFPFGLYLAPRCGYTASLLVGILVFLLQVRFCKWWLGRHKQGPLEYIWHKWTWIGTDK
;
A
#
# COMPACT_ATOMS: atom_id res chain seq x y z
N PRO A 1 3.11 -13.67 -6.39
CA PRO A 1 4.06 -12.75 -7.03
C PRO A 1 4.95 -12.11 -5.99
N ALA A 2 6.25 -12.03 -6.29
CA ALA A 2 7.21 -11.34 -5.44
C ALA A 2 6.77 -9.88 -5.30
N GLY A 3 6.50 -9.43 -4.08
CA GLY A 3 5.94 -8.09 -3.84
C GLY A 3 4.73 -8.08 -2.91
N ASP A 4 4.47 -9.20 -2.22
CA ASP A 4 3.40 -9.24 -1.22
C ASP A 4 3.70 -8.30 -0.05
N VAL A 5 2.75 -7.40 0.21
CA VAL A 5 2.86 -6.38 1.28
C VAL A 5 2.20 -6.80 2.59
N LEU A 6 1.55 -7.97 2.64
CA LEU A 6 0.82 -8.41 3.84
C LEU A 6 1.75 -8.54 5.05
N LEU A 7 2.95 -9.10 4.86
CA LEU A 7 3.91 -9.24 5.95
C LEU A 7 4.39 -7.87 6.47
N LEU A 8 4.59 -6.90 5.57
CA LEU A 8 4.88 -5.51 5.95
C LEU A 8 3.73 -4.91 6.79
N PHE A 9 2.49 -5.17 6.41
CA PHE A 9 1.31 -4.69 7.14
C PHE A 9 1.16 -5.37 8.51
N VAL A 10 1.53 -6.64 8.65
CA VAL A 10 1.55 -7.32 9.96
C VAL A 10 2.53 -6.62 10.90
N ILE A 11 3.75 -6.34 10.43
CA ILE A 11 4.78 -5.66 11.23
C ILE A 11 4.35 -4.22 11.57
N ALA A 12 3.82 -3.47 10.59
CA ALA A 12 3.27 -2.14 10.82
C ALA A 12 2.07 -2.16 11.80
N GLY A 13 1.27 -3.23 11.78
CA GLY A 13 0.18 -3.47 12.71
C GLY A 13 0.62 -3.59 14.17
N LEU A 14 1.83 -4.13 14.43
CA LEU A 14 2.41 -4.17 15.78
C LEU A 14 2.62 -2.77 16.35
N VAL A 15 2.95 -1.78 15.52
CA VAL A 15 3.07 -0.38 15.95
C VAL A 15 1.74 0.11 16.53
N LEU A 16 0.61 -0.24 15.90
CA LEU A 16 -0.73 0.10 16.42
C LEU A 16 -1.02 -0.58 17.76
N PHE A 17 -0.58 -1.83 17.92
CA PHE A 17 -0.76 -2.56 19.18
C PHE A 17 -0.05 -1.84 20.34
N PHE A 18 1.19 -1.40 20.15
CA PHE A 18 1.94 -0.70 21.20
C PHE A 18 1.45 0.73 21.43
N THR A 19 0.92 1.40 20.41
CA THR A 19 0.46 2.79 20.50
C THR A 19 -1.02 2.93 20.83
N ARG A 20 -1.77 1.84 20.93
CA ARG A 20 -3.24 1.86 21.12
C ARG A 20 -3.72 2.67 22.32
N ASN A 21 -2.94 2.72 23.40
CA ASN A 21 -3.27 3.42 24.63
C ASN A 21 -2.70 4.86 24.69
N TRP A 22 -2.01 5.29 23.64
CA TRP A 22 -1.45 6.64 23.59
C TRP A 22 -2.53 7.69 23.40
N GLY A 23 -2.27 8.90 23.90
CA GLY A 23 -3.11 10.06 23.66
C GLY A 23 -3.07 10.48 22.19
N ASP A 24 -4.13 11.15 21.72
CA ASP A 24 -4.28 11.56 20.31
C ASP A 24 -3.12 12.42 19.82
N GLY A 25 -2.60 13.31 20.65
CA GLY A 25 -1.45 14.16 20.32
C GLY A 25 -0.16 13.36 20.10
N ALA A 26 0.09 12.34 20.96
CA ALA A 26 1.25 11.47 20.83
C ALA A 26 1.18 10.60 19.57
N ILE A 27 -0.01 10.07 19.24
CA ILE A 27 -0.22 9.29 18.01
C ILE A 27 0.01 10.16 16.77
N LEU A 28 -0.52 11.37 16.75
CA LEU A 28 -0.32 12.28 15.64
C LEU A 28 1.15 12.70 15.51
N ALA A 29 1.81 13.02 16.62
CA ALA A 29 3.23 13.35 16.63
C ALA A 29 4.09 12.20 16.08
N ALA A 30 3.85 10.96 16.54
CA ALA A 30 4.52 9.78 16.04
C ALA A 30 4.24 9.55 14.54
N ALA A 31 2.99 9.71 14.09
CA ALA A 31 2.64 9.61 12.67
C ALA A 31 3.44 10.62 11.83
N VAL A 32 3.51 11.88 12.27
CA VAL A 32 4.28 12.93 11.59
C VAL A 32 5.76 12.58 11.56
N VAL A 33 6.36 12.16 12.67
CA VAL A 33 7.78 11.77 12.73
C VAL A 33 8.09 10.65 11.74
N PHE A 34 7.27 9.59 11.69
CA PHE A 34 7.48 8.51 10.73
C PHE A 34 7.27 8.98 9.28
N LEU A 35 6.27 9.82 9.01
CA LEU A 35 6.02 10.35 7.66
C LEU A 35 7.08 11.34 7.20
N LEU A 36 7.84 11.97 8.11
CA LEU A 36 8.99 12.81 7.76
C LEU A 36 10.19 12.01 7.21
N GLN A 37 10.16 10.67 7.23
CA GLN A 37 11.21 9.79 6.70
C GLN A 37 12.58 10.02 7.38
N PRO A 38 12.68 9.88 8.71
CA PRO A 38 13.89 10.21 9.46
C PRO A 38 15.11 9.39 9.03
N VAL A 39 14.94 8.16 8.58
CA VAL A 39 16.01 7.28 8.11
C VAL A 39 16.64 7.84 6.84
N GLU A 40 15.82 8.26 5.88
CA GLU A 40 16.29 8.85 4.63
C GLU A 40 17.05 10.16 4.88
N TRP A 41 16.52 11.01 5.75
CA TRP A 41 17.20 12.25 6.14
C TRP A 41 18.49 12.01 6.91
N TYR A 42 18.55 10.97 7.76
CA TYR A 42 19.79 10.58 8.42
C TYR A 42 20.88 10.24 7.37
N HIS A 43 20.58 9.39 6.40
CA HIS A 43 21.52 9.02 5.34
C HIS A 43 21.86 10.20 4.43
N CYS A 44 20.93 11.11 4.18
CA CYS A 44 21.16 12.34 3.44
C CYS A 44 22.19 13.21 4.16
N ILE A 45 21.99 13.48 5.45
CA ILE A 45 22.92 14.29 6.28
C ILE A 45 24.27 13.60 6.40
N ALA A 46 24.30 12.28 6.64
CA ALA A 46 25.54 11.51 6.71
C ALA A 46 26.33 11.57 5.39
N GLY A 47 25.65 11.52 4.24
CA GLY A 47 26.28 11.67 2.92
C GLY A 47 26.82 13.08 2.65
N LEU A 48 26.14 14.12 3.17
CA LEU A 48 26.63 15.51 3.10
C LEU A 48 27.90 15.72 3.94
N LEU A 49 27.94 15.11 5.13
CA LEU A 49 29.10 15.25 6.05
C LEU A 49 30.26 14.34 5.64
N ASN A 50 30.01 13.21 5.03
CA ASN A 50 31.03 12.24 4.61
C ASN A 50 30.77 11.75 3.19
N PRO A 51 31.44 12.24 2.16
CA PRO A 51 31.32 11.81 0.77
C PRO A 51 31.58 10.30 0.54
N ALA A 52 32.28 9.63 1.46
CA ALA A 52 32.54 8.20 1.42
C ALA A 52 31.37 7.38 1.99
N HIS A 53 30.35 8.02 2.56
CA HIS A 53 29.17 7.31 3.06
C HIS A 53 28.47 6.54 1.95
N ARG A 54 28.15 5.27 2.21
CA ARG A 54 27.45 4.38 1.28
C ARG A 54 26.19 3.86 1.94
N LEU A 55 25.13 3.71 1.14
CA LEU A 55 23.94 3.00 1.59
C LEU A 55 24.26 1.51 1.69
N PRO A 56 23.67 0.79 2.67
CA PRO A 56 23.83 -0.66 2.77
C PRO A 56 23.23 -1.33 1.54
N ASP A 57 24.02 -2.14 0.85
CA ASP A 57 23.50 -3.01 -0.21
C ASP A 57 22.81 -4.21 0.43
N LEU A 58 21.50 -4.28 0.27
CA LEU A 58 20.69 -5.38 0.80
C LEU A 58 20.54 -6.54 -0.19
N GLY A 59 21.23 -6.52 -1.32
CA GLY A 59 21.16 -7.56 -2.36
C GLY A 59 19.75 -7.76 -2.95
N VAL A 60 18.90 -6.72 -2.93
CA VAL A 60 17.51 -6.79 -3.35
C VAL A 60 17.39 -7.21 -4.82
N GLY A 61 18.25 -6.66 -5.69
CA GLY A 61 18.26 -6.96 -7.12
C GLY A 61 18.56 -8.43 -7.41
N GLU A 62 19.55 -9.01 -6.74
CA GLU A 62 19.89 -10.42 -6.88
C GLU A 62 18.77 -11.34 -6.40
N MET A 63 18.11 -10.99 -5.29
CA MET A 63 16.98 -11.76 -4.79
C MET A 63 15.81 -11.78 -5.77
N TYR A 64 15.46 -10.62 -6.35
CA TYR A 64 14.42 -10.57 -7.38
C TYR A 64 14.82 -11.32 -8.66
N ALA A 65 16.09 -11.30 -9.05
CA ALA A 65 16.58 -12.09 -10.18
C ALA A 65 16.38 -13.59 -9.92
N ARG A 66 16.76 -14.10 -8.74
CA ARG A 66 16.54 -15.50 -8.34
C ARG A 66 15.04 -15.85 -8.28
N VAL A 67 14.18 -14.96 -7.74
CA VAL A 67 12.73 -15.19 -7.75
C VAL A 67 12.20 -15.27 -9.18
N ALA A 68 12.75 -14.47 -10.11
CA ALA A 68 12.36 -14.52 -11.51
C ALA A 68 12.69 -15.85 -12.17
N GLU A 69 13.77 -16.54 -11.78
CA GLU A 69 14.10 -17.89 -12.25
C GLU A 69 13.02 -18.90 -11.87
N TYR A 70 12.61 -18.92 -10.59
CA TYR A 70 11.50 -19.79 -10.13
C TYR A 70 10.19 -19.49 -10.87
N THR A 71 9.92 -18.23 -11.17
CA THR A 71 8.69 -17.86 -11.89
C THR A 71 8.71 -18.23 -13.37
N LYS A 72 9.91 -18.32 -13.99
CA LYS A 72 10.09 -18.75 -15.37
C LYS A 72 10.08 -20.27 -15.55
N ALA A 73 10.33 -21.05 -14.48
CA ALA A 73 10.42 -22.49 -14.53
C ALA A 73 9.12 -23.20 -15.00
N GLY A 74 8.01 -22.50 -15.08
CA GLY A 74 6.74 -23.02 -15.63
C GLY A 74 5.99 -23.98 -14.71
N ASN A 75 6.54 -24.29 -13.52
CA ASN A 75 5.97 -25.18 -12.53
C ASN A 75 5.31 -24.39 -11.39
N PHE A 76 4.07 -24.72 -11.08
CA PHE A 76 3.30 -24.07 -10.00
C PHE A 76 3.94 -24.29 -8.61
N GLY A 77 4.53 -25.45 -8.35
CA GLY A 77 5.23 -25.74 -7.10
C GLY A 77 6.43 -24.82 -6.89
N ASP A 78 7.28 -24.67 -7.90
CA ASP A 78 8.44 -23.78 -7.87
C ASP A 78 8.03 -22.32 -7.75
N PHE A 79 6.97 -21.93 -8.44
CA PHE A 79 6.39 -20.59 -8.29
C PHE A 79 5.98 -20.29 -6.84
N ILE A 80 5.29 -21.20 -6.16
CA ILE A 80 4.89 -21.02 -4.75
C ILE A 80 6.14 -20.98 -3.87
N LEU A 81 7.05 -21.95 -4.02
CA LEU A 81 8.25 -22.03 -3.21
C LEU A 81 9.10 -20.76 -3.32
N GLY A 82 9.38 -20.31 -4.53
CA GLY A 82 10.15 -19.10 -4.79
C GLY A 82 9.49 -17.84 -4.18
N ASN A 83 8.15 -17.73 -4.27
CA ASN A 83 7.44 -16.59 -3.72
C ASN A 83 7.37 -16.60 -2.18
N VAL A 84 7.11 -17.76 -1.57
CA VAL A 84 6.98 -17.88 -0.09
C VAL A 84 8.33 -17.74 0.61
N THR A 85 9.40 -18.19 0.00
CA THR A 85 10.76 -18.14 0.58
C THR A 85 11.48 -16.84 0.19
N LEU A 86 12.04 -16.82 -1.01
CA LEU A 86 12.86 -15.70 -1.50
C LEU A 86 12.04 -14.45 -1.79
N GLY A 87 10.82 -14.62 -2.31
CA GLY A 87 9.95 -13.50 -2.67
C GLY A 87 9.53 -12.67 -1.46
N GLN A 88 9.19 -13.30 -0.34
CA GLN A 88 8.86 -12.59 0.91
C GLN A 88 10.08 -11.84 1.45
N LYS A 89 11.25 -12.48 1.46
CA LYS A 89 12.48 -11.83 1.90
C LYS A 89 12.85 -10.66 1.00
N ALA A 90 12.79 -10.83 -0.32
CA ALA A 90 13.07 -9.77 -1.29
C ALA A 90 12.11 -8.57 -1.11
N SER A 91 10.82 -8.85 -0.90
CA SER A 91 9.80 -7.83 -0.68
C SER A 91 10.03 -7.02 0.59
N LEU A 92 10.40 -7.68 1.70
CA LEU A 92 10.72 -6.98 2.95
C LEU A 92 11.98 -6.12 2.83
N LEU A 93 13.06 -6.66 2.27
CA LEU A 93 14.29 -5.90 2.08
C LEU A 93 14.11 -4.74 1.11
N TRP A 94 13.30 -4.94 0.04
CA TRP A 94 12.91 -3.84 -0.83
C TRP A 94 12.14 -2.76 -0.08
N ALA A 95 11.21 -3.14 0.80
CA ALA A 95 10.44 -2.18 1.59
C ALA A 95 11.31 -1.36 2.54
N VAL A 96 12.38 -1.96 3.09
CA VAL A 96 13.40 -1.25 3.88
C VAL A 96 14.16 -0.28 2.98
N ASN A 97 14.69 -0.78 1.85
CA ASN A 97 15.52 0.02 0.93
C ASN A 97 14.75 1.18 0.29
N ALA A 98 13.44 1.04 0.10
CA ALA A 98 12.57 2.05 -0.49
C ALA A 98 11.88 2.98 0.54
N GLY A 99 12.32 2.99 1.82
CA GLY A 99 11.72 3.80 2.88
C GLY A 99 10.25 3.44 3.22
N ARG A 100 9.72 2.35 2.66
CA ARG A 100 8.32 1.94 2.80
C ARG A 100 7.94 1.49 4.19
N PHE A 101 8.90 0.96 4.94
CA PHE A 101 8.67 0.48 6.30
C PHE A 101 8.22 1.60 7.22
N VAL A 102 8.99 2.69 7.21
CA VAL A 102 8.74 3.88 8.02
C VAL A 102 7.45 4.57 7.55
N GLN A 103 7.28 4.71 6.23
CA GLN A 103 6.08 5.31 5.66
C GLN A 103 4.81 4.52 6.05
N THR A 104 4.83 3.19 5.95
CA THR A 104 3.66 2.36 6.26
C THR A 104 3.28 2.48 7.73
N ALA A 105 4.25 2.47 8.64
CA ALA A 105 4.00 2.69 10.07
C ALA A 105 3.35 4.08 10.32
N GLY A 106 3.88 5.13 9.68
CA GLY A 106 3.31 6.48 9.76
C GLY A 106 1.88 6.56 9.22
N LEU A 107 1.60 5.91 8.08
CA LEU A 107 0.25 5.85 7.50
C LEU A 107 -0.73 5.08 8.39
N PHE A 108 -0.30 4.01 9.05
CA PHE A 108 -1.13 3.25 9.98
C PHE A 108 -1.50 4.10 11.20
N LEU A 109 -0.53 4.82 11.77
CA LEU A 109 -0.78 5.75 12.89
C LEU A 109 -1.70 6.90 12.48
N LEU A 110 -1.48 7.47 11.29
CA LEU A 110 -2.36 8.52 10.74
C LEU A 110 -3.78 8.00 10.54
N GLY A 111 -3.93 6.80 9.95
CA GLY A 111 -5.23 6.14 9.78
C GLY A 111 -5.92 5.86 11.12
N PHE A 112 -5.17 5.41 12.12
CA PHE A 112 -5.67 5.19 13.47
C PHE A 112 -6.15 6.50 14.13
N TYR A 113 -5.38 7.58 14.00
CA TYR A 113 -5.77 8.91 14.46
C TYR A 113 -7.06 9.41 13.78
N ILE A 114 -7.14 9.30 12.45
CA ILE A 114 -8.31 9.69 11.66
C ILE A 114 -9.56 8.89 12.10
N GLY A 115 -9.39 7.58 12.34
CA GLY A 115 -10.45 6.71 12.84
C GLY A 115 -10.93 7.11 14.23
N ARG A 116 -10.03 7.34 15.18
CA ARG A 116 -10.36 7.79 16.55
C ARG A 116 -11.08 9.14 16.56
N LYS A 117 -10.68 10.06 15.70
CA LYS A 117 -11.33 11.37 15.54
C LYS A 117 -12.60 11.33 14.72
N GLN A 118 -12.96 10.15 14.19
CA GLN A 118 -14.13 9.97 13.33
C GLN A 118 -14.18 10.97 12.16
N LEU A 119 -13.03 11.30 11.56
CA LEU A 119 -12.94 12.31 10.52
C LEU A 119 -13.65 11.90 9.21
N PHE A 120 -13.96 10.61 9.03
CA PHE A 120 -14.76 10.13 7.91
C PHE A 120 -16.27 10.35 8.07
N VAL A 121 -16.75 10.70 9.27
CA VAL A 121 -18.16 11.03 9.49
C VAL A 121 -18.48 12.36 8.82
N ALA A 122 -19.56 12.41 8.05
CA ALA A 122 -19.96 13.58 7.26
C ALA A 122 -20.59 14.69 8.12
N THR A 123 -19.76 15.32 8.97
CA THR A 123 -20.13 16.55 9.68
C THR A 123 -19.58 17.77 8.92
N GLU A 124 -20.21 18.93 9.07
CA GLU A 124 -19.76 20.16 8.41
C GLU A 124 -18.29 20.47 8.74
N LYS A 125 -17.89 20.28 10.01
CA LYS A 125 -16.51 20.46 10.47
C LYS A 125 -15.53 19.52 9.73
N ASN A 126 -15.88 18.25 9.60
CA ASN A 126 -15.04 17.27 8.93
C ASN A 126 -14.97 17.51 7.42
N LEU A 127 -16.08 17.91 6.80
CA LEU A 127 -16.07 18.25 5.37
C LEU A 127 -15.17 19.46 5.10
N ARG A 128 -15.23 20.51 5.94
CA ARG A 128 -14.29 21.65 5.85
C ARG A 128 -12.84 21.22 6.03
N PHE A 129 -12.56 20.27 6.93
CA PHE A 129 -11.22 19.68 7.10
C PHE A 129 -10.76 19.01 5.81
N TRP A 130 -11.61 18.17 5.18
CA TRP A 130 -11.26 17.50 3.93
C TRP A 130 -11.11 18.45 2.74
N VAL A 131 -11.89 19.53 2.68
CA VAL A 131 -11.68 20.59 1.66
C VAL A 131 -10.30 21.24 1.83
N LYS A 132 -9.92 21.60 3.06
CA LYS A 132 -8.59 22.16 3.33
C LYS A 132 -7.48 21.17 2.98
N THR A 133 -7.64 19.90 3.37
CA THR A 133 -6.70 18.83 3.05
C THR A 133 -6.54 18.70 1.53
N LEU A 134 -7.63 18.69 0.77
CA LEU A 134 -7.60 18.63 -0.69
C LEU A 134 -6.79 19.78 -1.29
N ILE A 135 -7.08 21.01 -0.88
CA ILE A 135 -6.42 22.20 -1.42
C ILE A 135 -4.92 22.17 -1.10
N VAL A 136 -4.56 21.95 0.17
CA VAL A 136 -3.15 21.93 0.60
C VAL A 136 -2.37 20.83 -0.10
N SER A 137 -2.95 19.63 -0.18
CA SER A 137 -2.27 18.48 -0.81
C SER A 137 -2.14 18.65 -2.33
N ALA A 138 -3.14 19.23 -2.99
CA ALA A 138 -3.08 19.52 -4.42
C ALA A 138 -2.02 20.59 -4.75
N ILE A 139 -1.91 21.64 -3.92
CA ILE A 139 -0.87 22.67 -4.08
C ILE A 139 0.52 22.10 -3.80
N ALA A 140 0.65 21.23 -2.81
CA ALA A 140 1.94 20.63 -2.43
C ALA A 140 2.46 19.62 -3.45
N PHE A 141 1.58 18.97 -4.23
CA PHE A 141 1.95 17.87 -5.12
C PHE A 141 2.96 18.29 -6.21
N ALA A 142 2.70 19.37 -6.94
CA ALA A 142 3.54 19.80 -8.05
C ALA A 142 4.95 20.24 -7.59
N PRO A 143 5.11 21.10 -6.57
CA PRO A 143 6.41 21.44 -6.03
C PRO A 143 7.20 20.23 -5.53
N LEU A 144 6.55 19.28 -4.83
CA LEU A 144 7.21 18.07 -4.37
C LEU A 144 7.69 17.19 -5.53
N TYR A 145 6.89 17.08 -6.59
CA TYR A 145 7.29 16.36 -7.80
C TYR A 145 8.51 16.97 -8.45
N THR A 146 8.48 18.29 -8.70
CA THR A 146 9.60 19.00 -9.35
C THR A 146 10.89 18.93 -8.50
N LEU A 147 10.75 19.13 -7.19
CA LEU A 147 11.91 19.07 -6.28
C LEU A 147 12.52 17.67 -6.22
N ARG A 148 11.68 16.62 -6.25
CA ARG A 148 12.13 15.23 -6.31
C ARG A 148 12.96 14.98 -7.58
N GLU A 149 12.47 15.38 -8.75
CA GLU A 149 13.21 15.21 -10.02
C GLU A 149 14.58 15.92 -9.97
N LEU A 150 14.59 17.19 -9.55
CA LEU A 150 15.82 17.98 -9.45
C LEU A 150 16.88 17.37 -8.50
N VAL A 151 16.40 16.77 -7.39
CA VAL A 151 17.32 16.19 -6.40
C VAL A 151 17.82 14.80 -6.83
N MET A 152 16.98 13.98 -7.47
CA MET A 152 17.36 12.64 -7.94
C MET A 152 18.40 12.66 -9.04
N ASP A 153 18.43 13.69 -9.88
CA ASP A 153 19.41 13.84 -10.98
C ASP A 153 20.86 13.94 -10.48
N ASN A 154 21.10 14.29 -9.21
CA ASN A 154 22.44 14.42 -8.65
C ASN A 154 23.20 13.10 -8.44
N GLY A 155 22.58 11.92 -8.61
CA GLY A 155 23.22 10.60 -8.62
C GLY A 155 23.99 10.16 -7.36
N ALA A 156 24.26 11.09 -6.42
CA ALA A 156 24.94 10.83 -5.16
C ALA A 156 23.98 10.24 -4.10
N VAL A 157 24.54 9.66 -3.02
CA VAL A 157 23.75 9.16 -1.89
C VAL A 157 22.77 10.21 -1.37
N VAL A 158 23.18 11.47 -1.33
CA VAL A 158 22.35 12.61 -0.93
C VAL A 158 21.13 12.75 -1.86
N GLY A 159 21.33 12.72 -3.17
CA GLY A 159 20.26 12.82 -4.16
C GLY A 159 19.29 11.64 -4.06
N GLN A 160 19.81 10.43 -3.89
CA GLN A 160 19.02 9.22 -3.78
C GLN A 160 18.15 9.22 -2.52
N THR A 161 18.68 9.56 -1.35
CA THR A 161 17.96 9.52 -0.08
C THR A 161 16.97 10.68 0.06
N ALA A 162 17.38 11.91 -0.25
CA ALA A 162 16.48 13.05 -0.28
C ALA A 162 15.37 12.86 -1.35
N GLY A 163 15.71 12.32 -2.52
CA GLY A 163 14.76 11.96 -3.57
C GLY A 163 13.73 10.92 -3.10
N THR A 164 14.16 9.91 -2.34
CA THR A 164 13.26 8.91 -1.75
C THR A 164 12.30 9.56 -0.74
N ALA A 165 12.77 10.42 0.15
CA ALA A 165 11.93 11.13 1.11
C ALA A 165 10.89 12.02 0.39
N LEU A 166 11.31 12.77 -0.63
CA LEU A 166 10.42 13.61 -1.44
C LEU A 166 9.41 12.79 -2.23
N ASP A 167 9.79 11.63 -2.77
CA ASP A 167 8.89 10.68 -3.43
C ASP A 167 7.79 10.19 -2.47
N MET A 168 8.15 9.89 -1.21
CA MET A 168 7.18 9.49 -0.20
C MET A 168 6.21 10.63 0.14
N TRP A 169 6.70 11.86 0.26
CA TRP A 169 5.84 13.03 0.52
C TRP A 169 4.93 13.36 -0.66
N GLN A 170 5.44 13.28 -1.88
CA GLN A 170 4.66 13.46 -3.10
C GLN A 170 3.52 12.41 -3.17
N LYS A 171 3.82 11.14 -2.90
CA LYS A 171 2.82 10.06 -2.88
C LYS A 171 1.81 10.22 -1.76
N LEU A 172 2.24 10.72 -0.59
CA LEU A 172 1.34 11.07 0.50
C LEU A 172 0.38 12.21 0.08
N ALA A 173 0.90 13.28 -0.51
CA ALA A 173 0.08 14.38 -1.01
C ALA A 173 -0.95 13.89 -2.04
N PHE A 174 -0.54 13.08 -3.00
CA PHE A 174 -1.45 12.49 -3.99
C PHE A 174 -2.51 11.58 -3.35
N THR A 175 -2.12 10.77 -2.38
CA THR A 175 -3.05 9.91 -1.62
C THR A 175 -4.10 10.75 -0.89
N LEU A 176 -3.69 11.85 -0.25
CA LEU A 176 -4.61 12.75 0.42
C LEU A 176 -5.55 13.47 -0.56
N VAL A 177 -5.08 13.83 -1.75
CA VAL A 177 -5.94 14.36 -2.83
C VAL A 177 -7.02 13.34 -3.20
N LEU A 178 -6.64 12.07 -3.42
CA LEU A 178 -7.59 11.02 -3.78
C LEU A 178 -8.61 10.76 -2.66
N VAL A 179 -8.14 10.62 -1.42
CA VAL A 179 -9.01 10.35 -0.26
C VAL A 179 -9.97 11.51 -0.03
N ALA A 180 -9.46 12.75 0.00
CA ALA A 180 -10.30 13.93 0.21
C ALA A 180 -11.32 14.11 -0.92
N SER A 181 -10.90 13.94 -2.17
CA SER A 181 -11.80 14.00 -3.35
C SER A 181 -12.89 12.94 -3.25
N PHE A 182 -12.54 11.69 -2.88
CA PHE A 182 -13.53 10.63 -2.74
C PHE A 182 -14.55 10.95 -1.64
N ILE A 183 -14.11 11.41 -0.46
CA ILE A 183 -14.99 11.78 0.65
C ILE A 183 -15.95 12.88 0.26
N LEU A 184 -15.44 13.93 -0.39
CA LEU A 184 -16.26 15.07 -0.82
C LEU A 184 -17.23 14.69 -1.93
N LEU A 185 -16.81 13.90 -2.92
CA LEU A 185 -17.67 13.41 -4.00
C LEU A 185 -18.74 12.45 -3.47
N TYR A 186 -18.41 11.65 -2.44
CA TYR A 186 -19.35 10.71 -1.84
C TYR A 186 -20.59 11.39 -1.25
N GLN A 187 -20.51 12.68 -0.91
CA GLN A 187 -21.67 13.49 -0.48
C GLN A 187 -22.69 13.71 -1.63
N ARG A 188 -22.26 13.55 -2.88
CA ARG A 188 -23.14 13.71 -4.04
C ARG A 188 -23.92 12.41 -4.29
N ARG A 189 -25.25 12.49 -4.25
CA ARG A 189 -26.14 11.33 -4.41
C ARG A 189 -25.85 10.50 -5.66
N LYS A 190 -25.57 11.14 -6.79
CA LYS A 190 -25.27 10.46 -8.06
C LYS A 190 -23.96 9.64 -7.94
N PHE A 191 -22.91 10.23 -7.35
CA PHE A 191 -21.63 9.56 -7.17
C PHE A 191 -21.74 8.41 -6.17
N SER A 192 -22.35 8.65 -5.00
CA SER A 192 -22.59 7.62 -3.98
C SER A 192 -23.35 6.42 -4.53
N ALA A 193 -24.36 6.65 -5.38
CA ALA A 193 -25.11 5.58 -6.05
C ALA A 193 -24.23 4.81 -7.05
N ALA A 194 -23.40 5.53 -7.84
CA ALA A 194 -22.51 4.88 -8.82
C ALA A 194 -21.45 3.98 -8.16
N VAL A 195 -20.92 4.40 -7.00
CA VAL A 195 -19.89 3.64 -6.28
C VAL A 195 -20.44 2.70 -5.20
N ALA A 196 -21.76 2.54 -5.10
CA ALA A 196 -22.39 1.70 -4.07
C ALA A 196 -21.87 0.24 -4.06
N GLY A 197 -21.49 -0.29 -5.22
CA GLY A 197 -20.87 -1.61 -5.35
C GLY A 197 -19.56 -1.77 -4.60
N LEU A 198 -18.78 -0.70 -4.46
CA LEU A 198 -17.49 -0.72 -3.75
C LEU A 198 -17.64 -1.03 -2.26
N ARG A 199 -18.80 -0.76 -1.66
CA ARG A 199 -19.08 -1.13 -0.27
C ARG A 199 -18.99 -2.64 -0.06
N PHE A 200 -19.49 -3.43 -1.00
CA PHE A 200 -19.42 -4.90 -0.93
C PHE A 200 -17.98 -5.37 -1.17
N TYR A 201 -17.31 -4.74 -2.13
CA TYR A 201 -15.91 -5.02 -2.44
C TYR A 201 -14.98 -4.77 -1.24
N GLY A 202 -15.12 -3.63 -0.56
CA GLY A 202 -14.33 -3.30 0.63
C GLY A 202 -14.59 -4.22 1.82
N ARG A 203 -15.82 -4.76 1.97
CA ARG A 203 -16.12 -5.75 3.03
C ARG A 203 -15.50 -7.13 2.78
N MET A 204 -14.99 -7.38 1.60
CA MET A 204 -14.30 -8.61 1.21
C MET A 204 -12.86 -8.30 0.75
N SER A 205 -12.20 -7.34 1.38
CA SER A 205 -10.89 -6.82 0.97
C SER A 205 -9.79 -7.89 0.97
N LEU A 206 -9.73 -8.75 1.99
CA LEU A 206 -8.77 -9.84 2.09
C LEU A 206 -9.02 -10.90 1.00
N THR A 207 -10.27 -11.31 0.83
CA THR A 207 -10.67 -12.25 -0.24
C THR A 207 -10.31 -11.69 -1.61
N ASN A 208 -10.62 -10.42 -1.87
CA ASN A 208 -10.32 -9.78 -3.15
C ASN A 208 -8.82 -9.65 -3.39
N TYR A 209 -8.06 -9.25 -2.40
CA TYR A 209 -6.60 -9.11 -2.51
C TYR A 209 -5.93 -10.45 -2.86
N LEU A 210 -6.24 -11.51 -2.12
CA LEU A 210 -5.66 -12.83 -2.39
C LEU A 210 -6.15 -13.43 -3.70
N SER A 211 -7.45 -13.31 -4.02
CA SER A 211 -7.98 -13.81 -5.29
C SER A 211 -7.40 -13.06 -6.50
N GLN A 212 -7.15 -11.75 -6.41
CA GLN A 212 -6.45 -11.00 -7.47
C GLN A 212 -5.03 -11.53 -7.72
N SER A 213 -4.30 -11.82 -6.64
CA SER A 213 -2.96 -12.39 -6.76
C SER A 213 -2.98 -13.77 -7.43
N VAL A 214 -3.94 -14.62 -7.07
CA VAL A 214 -4.11 -15.96 -7.68
C VAL A 214 -4.54 -15.83 -9.15
N ILE A 215 -5.56 -15.01 -9.44
CA ILE A 215 -6.04 -14.79 -10.81
C ILE A 215 -4.93 -14.19 -11.68
N GLY A 216 -4.22 -13.18 -11.16
CA GLY A 216 -3.10 -12.56 -11.87
C GLY A 216 -1.96 -13.54 -12.15
N ALA A 217 -1.64 -14.41 -11.18
CA ALA A 217 -0.67 -15.47 -11.40
C ALA A 217 -1.11 -16.43 -12.51
N PHE A 218 -2.36 -16.90 -12.46
CA PHE A 218 -2.89 -17.79 -13.49
C PHE A 218 -2.97 -17.15 -14.88
N VAL A 219 -3.29 -15.86 -14.97
CA VAL A 219 -3.40 -15.14 -16.24
C VAL A 219 -2.02 -14.89 -16.88
N TYR A 220 -1.01 -14.51 -16.07
CA TYR A 220 0.24 -13.99 -16.62
C TYR A 220 1.41 -14.96 -16.60
N PHE A 221 1.43 -15.97 -15.70
CA PHE A 221 2.57 -16.89 -15.56
C PHE A 221 2.46 -18.16 -16.44
N PRO A 222 3.60 -18.86 -16.71
CA PRO A 222 3.67 -19.99 -17.64
C PRO A 222 2.79 -21.19 -17.28
N PHE A 223 2.51 -21.40 -16.00
CA PHE A 223 1.64 -22.49 -15.53
C PHE A 223 0.14 -22.24 -15.78
N GLY A 224 -0.23 -21.05 -16.25
CA GLY A 224 -1.60 -20.69 -16.59
C GLY A 224 -1.76 -20.31 -18.06
N LEU A 225 -2.43 -19.17 -18.32
CA LEU A 225 -2.68 -18.69 -19.69
C LEU A 225 -1.45 -18.07 -20.37
N TYR A 226 -0.43 -17.74 -19.60
CA TYR A 226 0.83 -17.16 -20.05
C TYR A 226 0.67 -15.94 -20.98
N LEU A 227 -0.17 -15.00 -20.57
CA LEU A 227 -0.42 -13.81 -21.37
C LEU A 227 0.68 -12.73 -21.22
N ALA A 228 1.61 -12.85 -20.27
CA ALA A 228 2.65 -11.84 -20.03
C ALA A 228 3.43 -11.44 -21.30
N PRO A 229 3.90 -12.35 -22.16
CA PRO A 229 4.65 -11.99 -23.37
C PRO A 229 3.79 -11.37 -24.48
N ARG A 230 2.46 -11.58 -24.43
CA ARG A 230 1.52 -11.20 -25.50
C ARG A 230 0.69 -9.97 -25.15
N CYS A 231 0.56 -9.65 -23.85
CA CYS A 231 -0.24 -8.52 -23.39
C CYS A 231 0.62 -7.28 -23.23
N GLY A 232 0.35 -6.25 -24.01
CA GLY A 232 0.84 -4.90 -23.76
C GLY A 232 0.11 -4.26 -22.57
N TYR A 233 0.54 -3.06 -22.18
CA TYR A 233 -0.04 -2.33 -21.02
C TYR A 233 -1.55 -2.12 -21.13
N THR A 234 -2.06 -1.78 -22.32
CA THR A 234 -3.50 -1.53 -22.55
C THR A 234 -4.33 -2.80 -22.35
N ALA A 235 -3.87 -3.94 -22.91
CA ALA A 235 -4.55 -5.22 -22.76
C ALA A 235 -4.55 -5.67 -21.29
N SER A 236 -3.43 -5.49 -20.58
CA SER A 236 -3.34 -5.79 -19.14
C SER A 236 -4.27 -4.91 -18.32
N LEU A 237 -4.43 -3.64 -18.67
CA LEU A 237 -5.39 -2.75 -18.03
C LEU A 237 -6.83 -3.25 -18.21
N LEU A 238 -7.20 -3.66 -19.44
CA LEU A 238 -8.54 -4.20 -19.72
C LEU A 238 -8.82 -5.49 -18.94
N VAL A 239 -7.83 -6.40 -18.86
CA VAL A 239 -7.92 -7.60 -18.02
C VAL A 239 -8.13 -7.21 -16.55
N GLY A 240 -7.39 -6.24 -16.03
CA GLY A 240 -7.54 -5.74 -14.65
C GLY A 240 -8.94 -5.18 -14.40
N ILE A 241 -9.47 -4.37 -15.32
CA ILE A 241 -10.84 -3.83 -15.24
C ILE A 241 -11.87 -4.96 -15.24
N LEU A 242 -11.72 -5.94 -16.13
CA LEU A 242 -12.64 -7.09 -16.20
C LEU A 242 -12.64 -7.88 -14.88
N VAL A 243 -11.47 -8.21 -14.36
CA VAL A 243 -11.33 -8.92 -13.08
C VAL A 243 -11.97 -8.12 -11.95
N PHE A 244 -11.73 -6.81 -11.89
CA PHE A 244 -12.36 -5.93 -10.90
C PHE A 244 -13.90 -5.96 -10.96
N LEU A 245 -14.48 -5.82 -12.16
CA LEU A 245 -15.93 -5.85 -12.34
C LEU A 245 -16.54 -7.21 -11.94
N LEU A 246 -15.87 -8.31 -12.29
CA LEU A 246 -16.28 -9.65 -11.89
C LEU A 246 -16.21 -9.81 -10.37
N GLN A 247 -15.17 -9.32 -9.72
CA GLN A 247 -15.05 -9.36 -8.26
C GLN A 247 -16.12 -8.51 -7.55
N VAL A 248 -16.41 -7.30 -8.04
CA VAL A 248 -17.50 -6.45 -7.48
C VAL A 248 -18.83 -7.18 -7.57
N ARG A 249 -19.13 -7.84 -8.72
CA ARG A 249 -20.35 -8.63 -8.91
C ARG A 249 -20.39 -9.84 -7.99
N PHE A 250 -19.27 -10.56 -7.88
CA PHE A 250 -19.12 -11.69 -6.96
C PHE A 250 -19.33 -11.26 -5.50
N CYS A 251 -18.71 -10.17 -5.05
CA CYS A 251 -18.87 -9.67 -3.70
C CYS A 251 -20.31 -9.30 -3.37
N LYS A 252 -21.02 -8.66 -4.30
CA LYS A 252 -22.44 -8.34 -4.14
C LYS A 252 -23.30 -9.62 -4.00
N TRP A 253 -23.04 -10.60 -4.87
CA TRP A 253 -23.76 -11.89 -4.85
C TRP A 253 -23.48 -12.67 -3.56
N TRP A 254 -22.20 -12.78 -3.16
CA TRP A 254 -21.77 -13.52 -1.97
C TRP A 254 -22.33 -12.90 -0.68
N LEU A 255 -22.18 -11.60 -0.50
CA LEU A 255 -22.65 -10.89 0.69
C LEU A 255 -24.18 -10.75 0.75
N GLY A 256 -24.89 -11.05 -0.33
CA GLY A 256 -26.34 -11.25 -0.31
C GLY A 256 -26.77 -12.54 0.39
N ARG A 257 -25.85 -13.51 0.55
CA ARG A 257 -26.10 -14.83 1.17
C ARG A 257 -25.30 -15.07 2.44
N HIS A 258 -24.18 -14.36 2.62
CA HIS A 258 -23.24 -14.55 3.72
C HIS A 258 -22.92 -13.22 4.41
N LYS A 259 -22.64 -13.27 5.70
CA LYS A 259 -22.33 -12.06 6.50
C LYS A 259 -20.92 -11.49 6.21
N GLN A 260 -19.98 -12.34 5.80
CA GLN A 260 -18.57 -12.03 5.60
C GLN A 260 -18.04 -12.72 4.36
N GLY A 261 -16.92 -12.26 3.81
CA GLY A 261 -16.19 -12.96 2.77
C GLY A 261 -15.59 -14.28 3.25
N PRO A 262 -15.24 -15.21 2.34
CA PRO A 262 -14.71 -16.53 2.73
C PRO A 262 -13.46 -16.45 3.57
N LEU A 263 -12.48 -15.64 3.16
CA LEU A 263 -11.21 -15.50 3.87
C LEU A 263 -11.35 -14.63 5.13
N GLU A 264 -12.22 -13.61 5.09
CA GLU A 264 -12.57 -12.81 6.26
C GLU A 264 -13.23 -13.67 7.34
N TYR A 265 -14.07 -14.64 6.96
CA TYR A 265 -14.68 -15.59 7.88
C TYR A 265 -13.64 -16.50 8.54
N ILE A 266 -12.71 -17.07 7.76
CA ILE A 266 -11.63 -17.91 8.27
C ILE A 266 -10.75 -17.10 9.23
N TRP A 267 -10.34 -15.90 8.81
CA TRP A 267 -9.54 -14.99 9.63
C TRP A 267 -10.24 -14.66 10.95
N HIS A 268 -11.51 -14.29 10.90
CA HIS A 268 -12.30 -13.97 12.08
C HIS A 268 -12.39 -15.17 13.03
N LYS A 269 -12.67 -16.36 12.49
CA LYS A 269 -12.75 -17.59 13.30
C LYS A 269 -11.41 -17.89 14.00
N TRP A 270 -10.30 -17.73 13.31
CA TRP A 270 -8.97 -18.00 13.88
C TRP A 270 -8.54 -16.96 14.91
N THR A 271 -8.91 -15.70 14.71
CA THR A 271 -8.61 -14.62 15.66
C THR A 271 -9.29 -14.80 17.01
N TRP A 272 -10.46 -15.45 17.02
CA TRP A 272 -11.27 -15.64 18.23
C TRP A 272 -11.23 -17.07 18.78
N ILE A 273 -10.29 -17.92 18.35
CA ILE A 273 -10.06 -19.25 18.95
C ILE A 273 -9.64 -19.05 20.43
N GLY A 274 -10.38 -19.71 21.33
CA GLY A 274 -10.10 -19.67 22.79
C GLY A 274 -10.56 -18.39 23.52
N THR A 275 -11.30 -17.51 22.86
CA THR A 275 -12.01 -16.42 23.52
C THR A 275 -13.49 -16.78 23.64
N ASP A 276 -13.94 -16.98 24.87
CA ASP A 276 -15.38 -17.14 25.15
C ASP A 276 -16.11 -15.87 24.76
N LYS A 277 -17.03 -15.99 23.80
CA LYS A 277 -18.04 -14.98 23.50
C LYS A 277 -19.39 -15.53 23.85
#